data_a6c67f26f959ab858b0c1e51577cb3f1
#
_entry.id   a6c67f26f959ab858b0c1e51577cb3f1
#
_cell.length_a   1.000
_cell.length_b   1.000
_cell.length_c   1.000
_cell.angle_alpha   90.00
_cell.angle_beta   90.00
_cell.angle_gamma   90.00
#
_symmetry.space_group_name_H-M   'P 1'
#
loop_
_entity.id
_entity.type
_entity.pdbx_description
1 polymer ?
#
loop_
_entity_poly.entity_id
_entity_poly.type
_entity_poly.pdbx_seq_one_letter_code
_entity_poly.pdbx_strand_id
1 'polypeptide(L)'
;MSKALGIINFSGNHIWVKGLQSYRPIGAMSFLGRYRVIDFPLSNMSNSGIDQIQVYINQKPRSLTEHIGTGRHYNINSKRGKVRILFSENGIENSIYDNEIAAYIENIECIENTPCPYVIIAPSYMVYSMDFDSLLQSHIDSGAD
;
A
#
# COMPACT_ATOMS: atom_id res chain seq x y z
N MET A 1 13.47 -2.76 -14.37
CA MET A 1 12.25 -1.97 -14.53
C MET A 1 11.15 -2.72 -13.81
N SER A 2 10.38 -2.09 -12.94
CA SER A 2 9.29 -2.77 -12.25
C SER A 2 8.21 -3.16 -13.25
N LYS A 3 7.70 -4.39 -13.14
CA LYS A 3 6.67 -4.91 -14.06
C LYS A 3 5.30 -4.28 -13.78
N ALA A 4 5.06 -3.89 -12.53
CA ALA A 4 3.82 -3.28 -12.08
C ALA A 4 4.06 -2.22 -11.01
N LEU A 5 3.12 -1.30 -10.89
CA LEU A 5 2.98 -0.42 -9.74
C LEU A 5 2.17 -1.17 -8.66
N GLY A 6 2.73 -1.27 -7.46
CA GLY A 6 2.00 -1.75 -6.29
C GLY A 6 1.26 -0.61 -5.60
N ILE A 7 -0.02 -0.79 -5.33
CA ILE A 7 -0.82 0.11 -4.50
C ILE A 7 -1.28 -0.65 -3.27
N ILE A 8 -0.92 -0.15 -2.10
CA ILE A 8 -1.40 -0.67 -0.82
C ILE A 8 -2.45 0.31 -0.29
N ASN A 9 -3.70 -0.12 -0.25
CA ASN A 9 -4.83 0.70 0.13
C ASN A 9 -5.15 0.62 1.63
N PHE A 10 -5.95 1.55 2.10
CA PHE A 10 -6.47 1.57 3.46
C PHE A 10 -7.80 0.81 3.59
N SER A 11 -8.19 0.46 4.82
CA SER A 11 -9.51 -0.09 5.10
C SER A 11 -10.60 0.95 4.92
N GLY A 12 -11.71 0.56 4.29
CA GLY A 12 -12.91 1.40 4.27
C GLY A 12 -13.53 1.58 5.66
N ASN A 13 -14.45 2.53 5.77
CA ASN A 13 -15.10 2.87 7.05
C ASN A 13 -15.93 1.73 7.66
N HIS A 14 -16.23 0.69 6.89
CA HIS A 14 -16.96 -0.50 7.35
C HIS A 14 -16.09 -1.48 8.14
N ILE A 15 -14.77 -1.33 8.10
CA ILE A 15 -13.83 -2.16 8.86
C ILE A 15 -13.32 -1.35 10.06
N TRP A 16 -13.88 -1.61 11.21
CA TRP A 16 -13.52 -0.92 12.45
C TRP A 16 -13.32 -1.91 13.60
N VAL A 17 -12.14 -1.87 14.19
CA VAL A 17 -11.81 -2.67 15.38
C VAL A 17 -11.74 -1.74 16.58
N LYS A 18 -12.80 -1.77 17.41
CA LYS A 18 -12.93 -0.93 18.60
C LYS A 18 -11.73 -1.11 19.54
N GLY A 19 -11.21 0.01 20.02
CA GLY A 19 -10.06 0.04 20.93
C GLY A 19 -8.69 -0.05 20.25
N LEU A 20 -8.58 -0.66 19.07
CA LEU A 20 -7.33 -0.77 18.35
C LEU A 20 -7.09 0.40 17.38
N GLN A 21 -8.12 0.82 16.65
CA GLN A 21 -8.01 1.89 15.65
C GLN A 21 -8.15 3.30 16.23
N SER A 22 -8.34 3.44 17.54
CA SER A 22 -8.48 4.75 18.18
C SER A 22 -7.26 5.65 18.00
N TYR A 23 -6.08 5.07 17.86
CA TYR A 23 -4.80 5.80 17.79
C TYR A 23 -3.99 5.54 16.52
N ARG A 24 -4.29 4.49 15.78
CA ARG A 24 -3.53 4.12 14.58
C ARG A 24 -4.37 3.31 13.59
N PRO A 25 -4.05 3.33 12.29
CA PRO A 25 -4.72 2.49 11.31
C PRO A 25 -4.40 1.00 11.52
N ILE A 26 -5.24 0.11 10.97
CA ILE A 26 -5.04 -1.34 11.09
C ILE A 26 -3.66 -1.78 10.62
N GLY A 27 -3.19 -1.25 9.49
CA GLY A 27 -1.87 -1.57 8.97
C GLY A 27 -0.70 -1.30 9.92
N ALA A 28 -0.89 -0.40 10.89
CA ALA A 28 0.11 -0.07 11.91
C ALA A 28 0.02 -0.94 13.18
N MET A 29 -0.93 -1.85 13.25
CA MET A 29 -1.08 -2.74 14.40
C MET A 29 0.02 -3.78 14.43
N SER A 30 0.50 -4.08 15.65
CA SER A 30 1.49 -5.12 15.88
C SER A 30 0.89 -6.50 15.62
N PHE A 31 1.66 -7.34 14.97
CA PHE A 31 1.35 -8.74 14.71
C PHE A 31 2.53 -9.61 15.14
N LEU A 32 2.26 -10.62 15.95
CA LEU A 32 3.27 -11.52 16.53
C LEU A 32 4.39 -10.79 17.30
N GLY A 33 4.11 -9.64 17.88
CA GLY A 33 5.02 -8.87 18.73
C GLY A 33 6.19 -8.18 18.00
N ARG A 34 6.45 -8.50 16.74
CA ARG A 34 7.59 -7.99 15.97
C ARG A 34 7.18 -7.24 14.70
N TYR A 35 6.19 -7.76 14.00
CA TYR A 35 5.74 -7.23 12.73
C TYR A 35 4.56 -6.27 12.90
N ARG A 36 4.27 -5.49 11.87
CA ARG A 36 3.00 -4.80 11.71
C ARG A 36 2.24 -5.38 10.53
N VAL A 37 0.94 -5.23 10.53
CA VAL A 37 0.08 -5.81 9.47
C VAL A 37 0.53 -5.36 8.08
N ILE A 38 0.95 -4.10 7.91
CA ILE A 38 1.46 -3.56 6.65
C ILE A 38 2.73 -4.25 6.13
N ASP A 39 3.51 -4.88 7.00
CA ASP A 39 4.77 -5.53 6.61
C ASP A 39 4.52 -6.69 5.64
N PHE A 40 3.37 -7.34 5.72
CA PHE A 40 3.03 -8.50 4.88
C PHE A 40 2.79 -8.10 3.42
N PRO A 41 1.89 -7.17 3.08
CA PRO A 41 1.75 -6.73 1.69
C PRO A 41 3.04 -6.11 1.13
N LEU A 42 3.77 -5.32 1.91
CA LEU A 42 5.05 -4.74 1.45
C LEU A 42 6.08 -5.80 1.14
N SER A 43 6.22 -6.80 2.02
CA SER A 43 7.15 -7.92 1.79
C SER A 43 6.73 -8.80 0.62
N ASN A 44 5.45 -9.09 0.48
CA ASN A 44 4.92 -9.86 -0.66
C ASN A 44 5.21 -9.15 -1.98
N MET A 45 4.99 -7.83 -2.07
CA MET A 45 5.30 -7.04 -3.25
C MET A 45 6.80 -7.04 -3.56
N SER A 46 7.63 -6.75 -2.57
CA SER A 46 9.08 -6.73 -2.74
C SER A 46 9.63 -8.09 -3.17
N ASN A 47 9.18 -9.18 -2.56
CA ASN A 47 9.58 -10.54 -2.92
C ASN A 47 9.13 -10.94 -4.32
N SER A 48 8.05 -10.34 -4.82
CA SER A 48 7.55 -10.54 -6.19
C SER A 48 8.20 -9.59 -7.22
N GLY A 49 9.22 -8.83 -6.83
CA GLY A 49 9.92 -7.90 -7.72
C GLY A 49 9.16 -6.62 -8.04
N ILE A 50 8.14 -6.29 -7.25
CA ILE A 50 7.40 -5.03 -7.33
C ILE A 50 8.08 -4.06 -6.37
N ASP A 51 8.80 -3.11 -6.91
CA ASP A 51 9.62 -2.16 -6.15
C ASP A 51 9.15 -0.70 -6.27
N GLN A 52 8.18 -0.43 -7.16
CA GLN A 52 7.45 0.84 -7.22
C GLN A 52 6.15 0.68 -6.44
N ILE A 53 6.08 1.21 -5.23
CA ILE A 53 4.95 0.99 -4.33
C ILE A 53 4.41 2.33 -3.83
N GLN A 54 3.09 2.48 -3.87
CA GLN A 54 2.34 3.57 -3.27
C GLN A 54 1.52 3.04 -2.11
N VAL A 55 1.65 3.65 -0.95
CA VAL A 55 0.88 3.31 0.26
C VAL A 55 -0.07 4.45 0.57
N TYR A 56 -1.36 4.18 0.50
CA TYR A 56 -2.41 5.15 0.79
C TYR A 56 -2.86 5.03 2.24
N ILE A 57 -2.92 6.16 2.94
CA ILE A 57 -3.29 6.22 4.35
C ILE A 57 -4.38 7.29 4.52
N ASN A 58 -5.55 6.89 5.03
CA ASN A 58 -6.68 7.80 5.23
C ASN A 58 -6.71 8.46 6.61
N GLN A 59 -6.07 7.85 7.61
CA GLN A 59 -6.10 8.35 8.99
C GLN A 59 -4.76 8.13 9.69
N LYS A 60 -4.38 9.08 10.56
CA LYS A 60 -3.25 8.98 11.49
C LYS A 60 -1.98 8.41 10.84
N PRO A 61 -1.44 9.08 9.82
CA PRO A 61 -0.37 8.53 8.98
C PRO A 61 0.97 8.36 9.70
N ARG A 62 1.19 9.10 10.78
CA ARG A 62 2.50 9.19 11.44
C ARG A 62 3.10 7.84 11.79
N SER A 63 2.35 6.96 12.42
CA SER A 63 2.90 5.68 12.88
C SER A 63 3.27 4.73 11.72
N LEU A 64 2.56 4.79 10.61
CA LEU A 64 2.90 4.04 9.39
C LEU A 64 4.08 4.68 8.65
N THR A 65 4.09 5.99 8.53
CA THR A 65 5.19 6.73 7.89
C THR A 65 6.51 6.47 8.60
N GLU A 66 6.53 6.54 9.92
CA GLU A 66 7.73 6.26 10.72
C GLU A 66 8.18 4.80 10.60
N HIS A 67 7.23 3.86 10.54
CA HIS A 67 7.53 2.43 10.44
C HIS A 67 8.06 2.04 9.05
N ILE A 68 7.39 2.47 8.00
CA ILE A 68 7.77 2.16 6.61
C ILE A 68 9.09 2.85 6.24
N GLY A 69 9.25 4.10 6.66
CA GLY A 69 10.43 4.90 6.37
C GLY A 69 10.72 4.97 4.87
N THR A 70 11.93 4.61 4.46
CA THR A 70 12.36 4.62 3.06
C THR A 70 12.17 3.30 2.33
N GLY A 71 11.55 2.31 2.95
CA GLY A 71 11.36 0.98 2.36
C GLY A 71 12.59 0.05 2.43
N ARG A 72 13.69 0.47 3.03
CA ARG A 72 14.93 -0.33 3.12
C ARG A 72 14.73 -1.66 3.84
N HIS A 73 13.84 -1.71 4.82
CA HIS A 73 13.54 -2.92 5.58
C HIS A 73 12.89 -4.03 4.73
N TYR A 74 12.34 -3.65 3.56
CA TYR A 74 11.69 -4.57 2.63
C TYR A 74 12.55 -4.87 1.40
N ASN A 75 13.87 -4.62 1.48
CA ASN A 75 14.80 -4.78 0.37
C ASN A 75 14.47 -3.94 -0.89
N ILE A 76 13.68 -2.91 -0.75
CA ILE A 76 13.37 -1.99 -1.85
C ILE A 76 14.57 -1.07 -2.05
N ASN A 77 15.27 -1.29 -3.15
CA ASN A 77 16.47 -0.54 -3.49
C ASN A 77 16.10 0.85 -4.01
N SER A 78 16.49 1.89 -3.31
CA SER A 78 16.21 3.29 -3.67
C SER A 78 16.76 3.74 -5.04
N LYS A 79 17.65 2.96 -5.65
CA LYS A 79 18.16 3.23 -7.00
C LYS A 79 17.23 2.71 -8.11
N ARG A 80 16.39 1.71 -7.80
CA ARG A 80 15.48 1.05 -8.75
C ARG A 80 14.03 1.18 -8.37
N GLY A 81 13.75 1.24 -7.07
CA GLY A 81 12.41 1.24 -6.51
C GLY A 81 12.16 2.43 -5.60
N LYS A 82 10.90 2.64 -5.28
CA LYS A 82 10.46 3.71 -4.38
C LYS A 82 9.19 3.31 -3.64
N VAL A 83 9.19 3.51 -2.35
CA VAL A 83 7.94 3.52 -1.56
C VAL A 83 7.51 4.97 -1.38
N ARG A 84 6.33 5.30 -1.86
CA ARG A 84 5.72 6.60 -1.70
C ARG A 84 4.52 6.48 -0.77
N ILE A 85 4.49 7.28 0.27
CA ILE A 85 3.37 7.32 1.21
C ILE A 85 2.49 8.50 0.83
N LEU A 86 1.22 8.24 0.62
CA LEU A 86 0.21 9.21 0.20
C LEU A 86 -0.86 9.30 1.29
N PHE A 87 -1.07 10.50 1.80
CA PHE A 87 -2.08 10.78 2.81
C PHE A 87 -2.62 12.20 2.63
N SER A 88 -3.80 12.46 3.15
CA SER A 88 -4.36 13.81 3.13
C SER A 88 -3.68 14.68 4.17
N GLU A 89 -3.24 15.87 3.77
CA GLU A 89 -2.62 16.87 4.65
C GLU A 89 -3.67 17.63 5.50
N ASN A 90 -4.92 17.61 5.10
CA ASN A 90 -5.98 18.46 5.68
C ASN A 90 -6.66 17.85 6.93
N GLY A 91 -5.98 17.00 7.70
CA GLY A 91 -6.46 16.57 9.03
C GLY A 91 -7.76 15.75 9.00
N ILE A 92 -8.36 15.63 10.13
CA ILE A 92 -9.29 14.64 10.67
C ILE A 92 -10.57 14.35 9.85
N GLU A 93 -10.94 15.15 8.87
CA GLU A 93 -12.22 15.05 8.13
C GLU A 93 -12.08 15.45 6.66
N ASN A 94 -11.13 14.87 5.96
CA ASN A 94 -11.08 15.12 4.52
C ASN A 94 -11.89 14.05 3.79
N SER A 95 -13.03 14.46 3.25
CA SER A 95 -13.93 13.61 2.44
C SER A 95 -13.26 12.98 1.21
N ILE A 96 -12.10 13.46 0.79
CA ILE A 96 -11.36 12.94 -0.36
C ILE A 96 -10.88 11.51 -0.09
N TYR A 97 -10.46 11.20 1.14
CA TYR A 97 -10.00 9.86 1.53
C TYR A 97 -11.09 9.01 2.20
N ASP A 98 -12.37 9.34 2.00
CA ASP A 98 -13.48 8.52 2.49
C ASP A 98 -13.60 7.20 1.72
N ASN A 99 -13.13 7.17 0.48
CA ASN A 99 -13.07 5.97 -0.33
C ASN A 99 -11.79 5.91 -1.16
N GLU A 100 -11.44 4.71 -1.57
CA GLU A 100 -10.20 4.42 -2.29
C GLU A 100 -10.15 5.09 -3.66
N ILE A 101 -11.27 5.11 -4.38
CA ILE A 101 -11.35 5.68 -5.73
C ILE A 101 -11.06 7.18 -5.70
N ALA A 102 -11.63 7.90 -4.74
CA ALA A 102 -11.37 9.32 -4.59
C ALA A 102 -9.89 9.60 -4.29
N ALA A 103 -9.28 8.78 -3.44
CA ALA A 103 -7.85 8.87 -3.14
C ALA A 103 -6.97 8.62 -4.38
N TYR A 104 -7.34 7.66 -5.23
CA TYR A 104 -6.61 7.39 -6.48
C TYR A 104 -6.77 8.52 -7.49
N ILE A 105 -7.97 9.09 -7.63
CA ILE A 105 -8.23 10.23 -8.52
C ILE A 105 -7.42 11.45 -8.08
N GLU A 106 -7.38 11.75 -6.79
CA GLU A 106 -6.57 12.86 -6.27
C GLU A 106 -5.07 12.71 -6.59
N ASN A 107 -4.60 11.47 -6.64
CA ASN A 107 -3.20 11.15 -6.89
C ASN A 107 -2.96 10.55 -8.27
N ILE A 108 -3.85 10.78 -9.24
CA ILE A 108 -3.78 10.13 -10.55
C ILE A 108 -2.48 10.42 -11.27
N GLU A 109 -1.94 11.63 -11.16
CA GLU A 109 -0.66 12.00 -11.73
C GLU A 109 0.50 11.14 -11.18
N CYS A 110 0.42 10.76 -9.90
CA CYS A 110 1.41 9.87 -9.30
C CYS A 110 1.36 8.45 -9.87
N ILE A 111 0.18 8.01 -10.30
CA ILE A 111 -0.03 6.71 -10.93
C ILE A 111 0.45 6.77 -12.38
N GLU A 112 -0.02 7.75 -13.16
CA GLU A 112 0.29 7.91 -14.58
C GLU A 112 1.78 8.17 -14.85
N ASN A 113 2.44 8.93 -13.99
CA ASN A 113 3.88 9.20 -14.11
C ASN A 113 4.77 8.01 -13.69
N THR A 114 4.20 6.92 -13.22
CA THR A 114 4.97 5.71 -12.90
C THR A 114 5.09 4.84 -14.16
N PRO A 115 6.32 4.52 -14.62
CA PRO A 115 6.53 3.81 -15.89
C PRO A 115 6.26 2.30 -15.73
N CYS A 116 5.07 1.94 -15.31
CA CYS A 116 4.63 0.56 -15.12
C CYS A 116 3.35 0.31 -15.93
N PRO A 117 3.30 -0.75 -16.76
CA PRO A 117 2.13 -1.04 -17.59
C PRO A 117 0.95 -1.63 -16.83
N TYR A 118 1.18 -2.12 -15.63
CA TYR A 118 0.15 -2.75 -14.79
C TYR A 118 0.13 -2.14 -13.39
N VAL A 119 -1.03 -2.25 -12.75
CA VAL A 119 -1.24 -1.85 -11.35
C VAL A 119 -1.74 -3.05 -10.55
N ILE A 120 -1.15 -3.29 -9.39
CA ILE A 120 -1.60 -4.30 -8.44
C ILE A 120 -2.06 -3.60 -7.18
N ILE A 121 -3.32 -3.79 -6.81
CA ILE A 121 -3.91 -3.22 -5.60
C ILE A 121 -4.02 -4.29 -4.53
N ALA A 122 -3.48 -4.03 -3.35
CA ALA A 122 -3.46 -4.96 -2.23
C ALA A 122 -3.91 -4.28 -0.93
N PRO A 123 -4.59 -5.02 -0.04
CA PRO A 123 -5.06 -4.45 1.23
C PRO A 123 -3.92 -4.30 2.24
N SER A 124 -3.94 -3.17 2.98
CA SER A 124 -3.03 -2.91 4.11
C SER A 124 -3.48 -3.54 5.43
N TYR A 125 -4.69 -4.04 5.49
CA TYR A 125 -5.41 -4.42 6.72
C TYR A 125 -5.58 -5.92 6.89
N MET A 126 -4.77 -6.71 6.19
CA MET A 126 -4.80 -8.18 6.25
C MET A 126 -3.38 -8.73 6.35
N VAL A 127 -3.27 -9.87 7.02
CA VAL A 127 -2.05 -10.69 7.03
C VAL A 127 -2.26 -11.86 6.06
N TYR A 128 -1.42 -11.93 5.03
CA TYR A 128 -1.49 -12.96 4.00
C TYR A 128 -0.13 -13.18 3.34
N SER A 129 0.00 -14.31 2.66
CA SER A 129 1.13 -14.60 1.79
C SER A 129 0.63 -14.68 0.34
N MET A 130 1.26 -13.92 -0.55
CA MET A 130 0.88 -13.84 -1.95
C MET A 130 2.13 -13.69 -2.82
N ASP A 131 2.20 -14.48 -3.89
CA ASP A 131 3.12 -14.27 -4.99
C ASP A 131 2.45 -13.41 -6.06
N PHE A 132 2.77 -12.14 -6.04
CA PHE A 132 2.21 -11.17 -6.99
C PHE A 132 2.79 -11.30 -8.39
N ASP A 133 3.97 -11.91 -8.56
CA ASP A 133 4.51 -12.16 -9.92
C ASP A 133 3.68 -13.22 -10.64
N SER A 134 3.33 -14.31 -9.96
CA SER A 134 2.42 -15.34 -10.49
C SER A 134 1.02 -14.79 -10.78
N LEU A 135 0.49 -13.94 -9.89
CA LEU A 135 -0.81 -13.29 -10.10
C LEU A 135 -0.79 -12.37 -11.33
N LEU A 136 0.25 -11.55 -11.47
CA LEU A 136 0.43 -10.66 -12.60
C LEU A 136 0.56 -11.45 -13.91
N GLN A 137 1.33 -12.53 -13.93
CA GLN A 137 1.48 -13.36 -15.11
C GLN A 137 0.16 -13.98 -15.54
N SER A 138 -0.62 -14.50 -14.58
CA SER A 138 -1.97 -15.03 -14.86
C SER A 138 -2.90 -13.97 -15.45
N HIS A 139 -2.83 -12.73 -14.96
CA HIS A 139 -3.61 -11.62 -15.53
C HIS A 139 -3.19 -11.32 -16.98
N ILE A 140 -1.89 -11.22 -17.23
CA ILE A 140 -1.35 -10.97 -18.59
C ILE A 140 -1.79 -12.10 -19.55
N ASP A 141 -1.66 -13.35 -19.14
CA ASP A 141 -2.00 -14.51 -19.95
C ASP A 141 -3.52 -14.60 -20.25
N SER A 142 -4.34 -14.06 -19.36
CA SER A 142 -5.80 -14.02 -19.57
C SER A 142 -6.24 -13.02 -20.64
N GLY A 143 -5.40 -12.02 -20.94
CA GLY A 143 -5.74 -10.91 -21.84
C GLY A 143 -6.87 -10.01 -21.30
N ALA A 144 -7.18 -10.08 -20.01
CA ALA A 144 -8.17 -9.21 -19.38
C ALA A 144 -7.57 -7.82 -19.09
N ASP A 145 -8.47 -6.83 -19.05
CA ASP A 145 -8.13 -5.44 -18.67
C ASP A 145 -8.01 -5.24 -17.16
#